data_9004ac5c2dbdbf73b0ab4799697ac85e
#
_entry.id   9004ac5c2dbdbf73b0ab4799697ac85e
#
_cell.length_a   1.000
_cell.length_b   1.000
_cell.length_c   1.000
_cell.angle_alpha   90.00
_cell.angle_beta   90.00
_cell.angle_gamma   90.00
#
_symmetry.space_group_name_H-M   'P 1'
#
loop_
_entity.id
_entity.type
_entity.pdbx_description
1 polymer ?
#
loop_
_entity_poly.entity_id
_entity_poly.type
_entity_poly.pdbx_seq_one_letter_code
_entity_poly.pdbx_strand_id
1 'polypeptide(L)'
;MCYVDDIRLEQLRLLKKEIRGSEEYLIIGIDVAKEKHRAFFGTAQGKTLLKNVVFDNTIEGFEKLDAYVERVKVQYSLPKVVFGIEPTADYHKPLAEHLLKCGLMVVFVGGMAVKNNRQLLNGRWDKNDDKDSANIADLIAQGKCMFYEYPLMTLRNVRILNALKRRLKKREHGISACIRNHVLAQYFPELDKYYGPAATLAVIRECLDPSEIAGMEYDDFCRTVAPGKMTLAKERRAGAIWRAAVDSVGCTMGDAASYEAQVMVDSLKQIRQTIKEVDDKLEDACLQFPEYTYLLSIPGFGPDVSAKVLGAIGNPHRFTSGKQVLKLAGFDLCAKRSGKMSNRATPVISKQGKADLRYALYQAALIASLKNKDFINYFTNKLVGRAKEKGISTKMRVKLAAKLLIIAWTLMKKKECFDPKYLKQDNHAEREAAA
;
A
#
# COMPACT_ATOMS: atom_id res chain seq x y z
N MET A 1 3.27 12.83 -24.00
CA MET A 1 4.22 13.43 -23.04
C MET A 1 5.30 12.40 -22.74
N CYS A 2 6.57 12.72 -23.05
CA CYS A 2 7.69 11.93 -22.58
C CYS A 2 7.85 12.29 -21.09
N TYR A 3 7.57 11.36 -20.20
CA TYR A 3 7.73 11.63 -18.79
C TYR A 3 9.23 11.65 -18.47
N VAL A 4 9.67 12.59 -17.63
CA VAL A 4 11.06 12.64 -17.13
C VAL A 4 11.50 11.27 -16.59
N ASP A 5 10.57 10.52 -16.00
CA ASP A 5 10.77 9.15 -15.55
C ASP A 5 11.02 8.14 -16.67
N ASP A 6 10.61 8.38 -17.92
CA ASP A 6 10.86 7.46 -19.04
C ASP A 6 12.34 7.50 -19.43
N ILE A 7 12.94 8.70 -19.51
CA ILE A 7 14.37 8.87 -19.79
C ILE A 7 15.22 8.21 -18.69
N ARG A 8 14.87 8.45 -17.43
CA ARG A 8 15.57 7.86 -16.29
C ARG A 8 15.43 6.35 -16.22
N LEU A 9 14.30 5.80 -16.67
CA LEU A 9 14.10 4.36 -16.76
C LEU A 9 15.00 3.72 -17.83
N GLU A 10 15.18 4.37 -18.98
CA GLU A 10 16.13 3.93 -19.99
C GLU A 10 17.57 4.02 -19.49
N GLN A 11 17.94 5.08 -18.80
CA GLN A 11 19.23 5.21 -18.14
C GLN A 11 19.49 4.06 -17.15
N LEU A 12 18.48 3.66 -16.36
CA LEU A 12 18.60 2.50 -15.47
C LEU A 12 18.80 1.19 -16.27
N ARG A 13 18.11 1.03 -17.39
CA ARG A 13 18.26 -0.16 -18.24
C ARG A 13 19.68 -0.27 -18.83
N LEU A 14 20.23 0.86 -19.25
CA LEU A 14 21.61 0.97 -19.72
C LEU A 14 22.60 0.68 -18.59
N LEU A 15 22.42 1.35 -17.45
CA LEU A 15 23.24 1.10 -16.25
C LEU A 15 23.34 -0.39 -15.94
N LYS A 16 22.22 -1.11 -15.91
CA LYS A 16 22.22 -2.56 -15.60
C LYS A 16 22.96 -3.43 -16.60
N LYS A 17 23.09 -2.97 -17.84
CA LYS A 17 23.87 -3.67 -18.88
C LYS A 17 25.36 -3.39 -18.76
N GLU A 18 25.73 -2.16 -18.41
CA GLU A 18 27.09 -1.65 -18.53
C GLU A 18 27.89 -1.70 -17.22
N ILE A 19 27.22 -1.65 -16.05
CA ILE A 19 27.89 -1.37 -14.77
C ILE A 19 28.87 -2.45 -14.33
N ARG A 20 28.60 -3.72 -14.67
CA ARG A 20 29.43 -4.83 -14.20
C ARG A 20 30.82 -4.77 -14.79
N GLY A 21 31.82 -4.54 -13.93
CA GLY A 21 33.21 -4.46 -14.34
C GLY A 21 33.61 -3.17 -15.08
N SER A 22 32.68 -2.20 -15.20
CA SER A 22 32.95 -0.93 -15.87
C SER A 22 34.00 -0.11 -15.11
N GLU A 23 34.86 0.59 -15.85
CA GLU A 23 35.86 1.51 -15.29
C GLU A 23 35.39 2.96 -15.21
N GLU A 24 34.19 3.25 -15.72
CA GLU A 24 33.67 4.62 -15.84
C GLU A 24 32.75 5.06 -14.70
N TYR A 25 32.30 4.12 -13.85
CA TYR A 25 31.29 4.42 -12.85
C TYR A 25 31.87 4.67 -11.46
N LEU A 26 31.62 5.88 -10.93
CA LEU A 26 31.66 6.15 -9.50
C LEU A 26 30.34 5.70 -8.88
N ILE A 27 30.41 4.75 -7.94
CA ILE A 27 29.24 4.22 -7.22
C ILE A 27 29.25 4.77 -5.80
N ILE A 28 28.14 5.40 -5.42
CA ILE A 28 27.96 5.96 -4.10
C ILE A 28 26.81 5.22 -3.41
N GLY A 29 27.13 4.39 -2.44
CA GLY A 29 26.15 3.73 -1.59
C GLY A 29 25.86 4.58 -0.37
N ILE A 30 24.58 4.87 -0.10
CA ILE A 30 24.17 5.74 1.00
C ILE A 30 23.24 5.00 1.94
N ASP A 31 23.65 4.87 3.21
CA ASP A 31 22.79 4.51 4.32
C ASP A 31 22.18 5.78 4.90
N VAL A 32 20.84 5.85 4.89
CA VAL A 32 20.09 7.05 5.28
C VAL A 32 19.54 6.94 6.69
N ALA A 33 19.72 8.02 7.46
CA ALA A 33 19.13 8.16 8.79
C ALA A 33 18.45 9.53 8.94
N LYS A 34 17.83 9.78 10.08
CA LYS A 34 17.05 10.99 10.34
C LYS A 34 17.89 12.26 10.28
N GLU A 35 19.06 12.24 10.91
CA GLU A 35 19.91 13.43 11.10
C GLU A 35 21.17 13.41 10.26
N LYS A 36 21.83 12.26 10.18
CA LYS A 36 23.11 12.08 9.48
C LYS A 36 23.09 10.89 8.56
N HIS A 37 23.55 11.07 7.35
CA HIS A 37 23.71 10.02 6.34
C HIS A 37 25.16 9.54 6.30
N ARG A 38 25.37 8.30 5.87
CA ARG A 38 26.70 7.72 5.64
C ARG A 38 26.84 7.29 4.20
N ALA A 39 27.90 7.74 3.54
CA ALA A 39 28.20 7.38 2.16
C ALA A 39 29.50 6.61 2.04
N PHE A 40 29.48 5.65 1.13
CA PHE A 40 30.64 4.90 0.66
C PHE A 40 30.85 5.20 -0.82
N PHE A 41 32.08 5.44 -1.22
CA PHE A 41 32.47 5.71 -2.61
C PHE A 41 33.34 4.56 -3.11
N GLY A 42 32.95 3.96 -4.22
CA GLY A 42 33.68 2.87 -4.83
C GLY A 42 33.50 2.81 -6.35
N THR A 43 34.15 1.87 -6.98
CA THR A 43 34.03 1.59 -8.41
C THR A 43 33.22 0.33 -8.66
N ALA A 44 32.80 0.14 -9.90
CA ALA A 44 32.11 -1.09 -10.31
C ALA A 44 33.00 -2.34 -10.30
N GLN A 45 34.32 -2.17 -10.22
CA GLN A 45 35.30 -3.24 -10.05
C GLN A 45 35.54 -3.61 -8.58
N GLY A 46 34.84 -2.95 -7.63
CA GLY A 46 34.99 -3.20 -6.20
C GLY A 46 36.12 -2.43 -5.51
N LYS A 47 36.81 -1.49 -6.21
CA LYS A 47 37.83 -0.63 -5.58
C LYS A 47 37.16 0.36 -4.65
N THR A 48 37.62 0.44 -3.40
CA THR A 48 37.18 1.46 -2.43
C THR A 48 37.94 2.75 -2.67
N LEU A 49 37.23 3.88 -2.79
CA LEU A 49 37.81 5.22 -2.98
C LEU A 49 37.73 6.05 -1.71
N LEU A 50 36.56 6.15 -1.09
CA LEU A 50 36.37 6.78 0.22
C LEU A 50 35.45 5.91 1.08
N LYS A 51 35.74 5.84 2.37
CA LYS A 51 34.91 5.15 3.37
C LYS A 51 34.36 6.17 4.35
N ASN A 52 33.18 5.86 4.89
CA ASN A 52 32.63 6.53 6.06
C ASN A 52 32.51 8.05 5.92
N VAL A 53 32.06 8.52 4.75
CA VAL A 53 31.75 9.92 4.54
C VAL A 53 30.43 10.23 5.23
N VAL A 54 30.50 10.99 6.34
CA VAL A 54 29.32 11.40 7.11
C VAL A 54 28.92 12.82 6.73
N PHE A 55 27.62 13.00 6.46
CA PHE A 55 27.05 14.31 6.16
C PHE A 55 25.65 14.45 6.76
N ASP A 56 25.28 15.67 7.11
CA ASP A 56 24.00 15.96 7.76
C ASP A 56 22.84 15.95 6.73
N ASN A 57 21.63 15.70 7.20
CA ASN A 57 20.42 15.77 6.38
C ASN A 57 19.96 17.25 6.27
N THR A 58 20.84 18.11 5.77
CA THR A 58 20.68 19.54 5.55
C THR A 58 21.22 19.96 4.17
N ILE A 59 20.94 21.17 3.73
CA ILE A 59 21.45 21.71 2.45
C ILE A 59 22.97 21.68 2.45
N GLU A 60 23.61 22.19 3.51
CA GLU A 60 25.07 22.23 3.64
C GLU A 60 25.68 20.81 3.65
N GLY A 61 24.95 19.84 4.24
CA GLY A 61 25.36 18.43 4.21
C GLY A 61 25.29 17.84 2.79
N PHE A 62 24.29 18.23 2.00
CA PHE A 62 24.15 17.79 0.60
C PHE A 62 25.21 18.45 -0.29
N GLU A 63 25.49 19.74 -0.13
CA GLU A 63 26.57 20.44 -0.82
C GLU A 63 27.94 19.83 -0.49
N LYS A 64 28.16 19.45 0.77
CA LYS A 64 29.35 18.70 1.18
C LYS A 64 29.47 17.37 0.45
N LEU A 65 28.38 16.61 0.30
CA LEU A 65 28.36 15.38 -0.49
C LEU A 65 28.73 15.66 -1.95
N ASP A 66 28.11 16.68 -2.57
CA ASP A 66 28.37 17.07 -3.96
C ASP A 66 29.85 17.43 -4.17
N ALA A 67 30.47 18.18 -3.24
CA ALA A 67 31.89 18.50 -3.27
C ALA A 67 32.79 17.25 -3.21
N TYR A 68 32.43 16.26 -2.38
CA TYR A 68 33.14 14.97 -2.36
C TYR A 68 33.01 14.23 -3.69
N VAL A 69 31.83 14.23 -4.28
CA VAL A 69 31.56 13.57 -5.57
C VAL A 69 32.44 14.16 -6.66
N GLU A 70 32.43 15.49 -6.84
CA GLU A 70 33.20 16.14 -7.88
C GLU A 70 34.71 15.94 -7.69
N ARG A 71 35.21 16.03 -6.46
CA ARG A 71 36.61 15.76 -6.15
C ARG A 71 37.02 14.34 -6.55
N VAL A 72 36.21 13.32 -6.19
CA VAL A 72 36.52 11.93 -6.49
C VAL A 72 36.39 11.63 -7.99
N LYS A 73 35.40 12.20 -8.68
CA LYS A 73 35.26 12.11 -10.14
C LYS A 73 36.52 12.57 -10.86
N VAL A 74 37.01 13.75 -10.51
CA VAL A 74 38.22 14.34 -11.12
C VAL A 74 39.45 13.50 -10.78
N GLN A 75 39.66 13.18 -9.51
CA GLN A 75 40.84 12.47 -9.01
C GLN A 75 41.00 11.09 -9.65
N TYR A 76 39.90 10.38 -9.94
CA TYR A 76 39.92 9.01 -10.48
C TYR A 76 39.41 8.91 -11.91
N SER A 77 39.17 10.03 -12.60
CA SER A 77 38.68 10.09 -13.99
C SER A 77 37.42 9.25 -14.22
N LEU A 78 36.43 9.34 -13.30
CA LEU A 78 35.18 8.57 -13.34
C LEU A 78 34.02 9.48 -13.81
N PRO A 79 33.66 9.46 -15.13
CA PRO A 79 32.71 10.42 -15.68
C PRO A 79 31.25 10.13 -15.28
N LYS A 80 30.90 8.87 -15.00
CA LYS A 80 29.55 8.46 -14.70
C LYS A 80 29.37 8.23 -13.19
N VAL A 81 28.31 8.81 -12.63
CA VAL A 81 28.00 8.70 -11.18
C VAL A 81 26.64 8.05 -10.98
N VAL A 82 26.55 7.13 -10.02
CA VAL A 82 25.28 6.53 -9.60
C VAL A 82 25.20 6.51 -8.07
N PHE A 83 24.07 7.03 -7.56
CA PHE A 83 23.74 7.02 -6.14
C PHE A 83 22.75 5.91 -5.84
N GLY A 84 23.09 5.07 -4.89
CA GLY A 84 22.20 4.04 -4.38
C GLY A 84 21.77 4.28 -2.95
N ILE A 85 20.49 4.11 -2.70
CA ILE A 85 19.89 4.36 -1.41
C ILE A 85 19.11 3.12 -0.97
N GLU A 86 19.30 2.68 0.27
CA GLU A 86 18.33 1.79 0.94
C GLU A 86 17.24 2.67 1.56
N PRO A 87 15.96 2.55 1.13
CA PRO A 87 14.90 3.40 1.67
C PRO A 87 14.55 3.01 3.10
N THR A 88 14.97 3.85 4.05
CA THR A 88 14.59 3.74 5.46
C THR A 88 13.58 4.84 5.78
N ALA A 89 12.34 4.45 6.12
CA ALA A 89 11.22 5.37 6.28
C ALA A 89 11.12 6.39 5.12
N ASP A 90 10.94 7.67 5.43
CA ASP A 90 10.91 8.76 4.44
C ASP A 90 12.17 9.63 4.45
N TYR A 91 13.17 9.29 5.25
CA TYR A 91 14.41 10.09 5.44
C TYR A 91 15.24 10.25 4.17
N HIS A 92 15.11 9.33 3.23
CA HIS A 92 15.80 9.36 1.94
C HIS A 92 15.24 10.41 0.96
N LYS A 93 14.00 10.88 1.17
CA LYS A 93 13.30 11.71 0.17
C LYS A 93 13.95 13.07 -0.08
N PRO A 94 14.35 13.83 0.95
CA PRO A 94 14.98 15.14 0.73
C PRO A 94 16.29 15.01 -0.08
N LEU A 95 17.17 14.09 0.31
CA LEU A 95 18.42 13.81 -0.40
C LEU A 95 18.18 13.35 -1.85
N ALA A 96 17.27 12.38 -2.04
CA ALA A 96 16.97 11.89 -3.37
C ALA A 96 16.38 12.99 -4.28
N GLU A 97 15.54 13.87 -3.74
CA GLU A 97 15.00 15.02 -4.48
C GLU A 97 16.10 16.02 -4.87
N HIS A 98 17.04 16.31 -3.97
CA HIS A 98 18.21 17.14 -4.24
C HIS A 98 19.03 16.55 -5.41
N LEU A 99 19.47 15.31 -5.27
CA LEU A 99 20.26 14.62 -6.30
C LEU A 99 19.58 14.57 -7.69
N LEU A 100 18.26 14.36 -7.69
CA LEU A 100 17.49 14.35 -8.93
C LEU A 100 17.34 15.72 -9.57
N LYS A 101 17.22 16.79 -8.78
CA LYS A 101 17.22 18.17 -9.28
C LYS A 101 18.57 18.56 -9.89
N CYS A 102 19.66 17.99 -9.38
CA CYS A 102 21.00 18.11 -9.98
C CYS A 102 21.21 17.22 -11.21
N GLY A 103 20.17 16.50 -11.69
CA GLY A 103 20.27 15.63 -12.86
C GLY A 103 21.04 14.32 -12.61
N LEU A 104 21.32 13.99 -11.36
CA LEU A 104 22.12 12.82 -10.98
C LEU A 104 21.29 11.54 -10.96
N MET A 105 21.93 10.42 -11.23
CA MET A 105 21.28 9.11 -11.27
C MET A 105 21.12 8.53 -9.88
N VAL A 106 19.86 8.36 -9.44
CA VAL A 106 19.50 7.76 -8.16
C VAL A 106 18.80 6.43 -8.38
N VAL A 107 19.24 5.40 -7.68
CA VAL A 107 18.65 4.05 -7.69
C VAL A 107 18.33 3.57 -6.28
N PHE A 108 17.36 2.66 -6.16
CA PHE A 108 17.09 1.97 -4.90
C PHE A 108 17.75 0.61 -4.82
N VAL A 109 18.12 0.24 -3.60
CA VAL A 109 18.50 -1.12 -3.23
C VAL A 109 17.50 -1.64 -2.20
N GLY A 110 16.98 -2.83 -2.42
CA GLY A 110 15.96 -3.40 -1.51
C GLY A 110 16.58 -3.92 -0.22
N GLY A 111 15.99 -3.58 0.94
CA GLY A 111 16.50 -3.96 2.25
C GLY A 111 16.71 -5.46 2.45
N MET A 112 15.89 -6.31 1.81
CA MET A 112 16.11 -7.75 1.83
C MET A 112 17.39 -8.16 1.06
N ALA A 113 17.71 -7.46 -0.04
CA ALA A 113 18.95 -7.70 -0.78
C ALA A 113 20.16 -7.24 0.05
N VAL A 114 20.07 -6.07 0.71
CA VAL A 114 21.09 -5.55 1.63
C VAL A 114 21.33 -6.55 2.76
N LYS A 115 20.26 -7.02 3.43
CA LYS A 115 20.35 -8.02 4.49
C LYS A 115 21.05 -9.31 4.04
N ASN A 116 20.67 -9.85 2.88
CA ASN A 116 21.23 -11.10 2.38
C ASN A 116 22.68 -10.95 1.91
N ASN A 117 23.01 -9.82 1.27
CA ASN A 117 24.36 -9.56 0.76
C ASN A 117 25.36 -9.24 1.87
N ARG A 118 24.91 -8.68 3.01
CA ARG A 118 25.75 -8.38 4.16
C ARG A 118 26.53 -9.60 4.64
N GLN A 119 25.90 -10.77 4.62
CA GLN A 119 26.54 -12.05 5.02
C GLN A 119 27.65 -12.48 4.06
N LEU A 120 27.60 -12.06 2.80
CA LEU A 120 28.57 -12.43 1.77
C LEU A 120 29.81 -11.54 1.78
N LEU A 121 29.74 -10.32 2.31
CA LEU A 121 30.84 -9.35 2.27
C LEU A 121 32.05 -9.77 3.13
N ASN A 122 31.82 -10.37 4.31
CA ASN A 122 32.93 -10.74 5.22
C ASN A 122 32.63 -11.91 6.19
N GLY A 123 31.56 -12.66 5.94
CA GLY A 123 31.17 -13.81 6.76
C GLY A 123 30.71 -13.49 8.19
N ARG A 124 30.57 -12.20 8.54
CA ARG A 124 30.13 -11.75 9.86
C ARG A 124 28.70 -11.26 9.84
N TRP A 125 27.96 -11.56 10.90
CA TRP A 125 26.54 -11.22 11.06
C TRP A 125 26.32 -9.84 11.68
N ASP A 126 27.38 -9.20 12.20
CA ASP A 126 27.28 -7.93 12.91
C ASP A 126 26.81 -6.80 12.00
N LYS A 127 25.86 -6.03 12.48
CA LYS A 127 25.41 -4.80 11.85
C LYS A 127 26.39 -3.69 12.21
N ASN A 128 26.97 -3.06 11.17
CA ASN A 128 27.79 -1.88 11.30
C ASN A 128 27.41 -0.93 10.19
N ASP A 129 27.10 0.33 10.52
CA ASP A 129 26.63 1.35 9.58
C ASP A 129 27.63 1.62 8.43
N ASP A 130 28.92 1.44 8.67
CA ASP A 130 29.95 1.57 7.64
C ASP A 130 29.88 0.45 6.59
N LYS A 131 29.40 -0.73 6.99
CA LYS A 131 29.21 -1.86 6.10
C LYS A 131 27.94 -1.72 5.27
N ASP A 132 26.91 -1.05 5.80
CA ASP A 132 25.62 -0.96 5.12
C ASP A 132 25.74 -0.07 3.86
N SER A 133 26.44 1.07 3.91
CA SER A 133 26.70 1.90 2.74
C SER A 133 27.60 1.21 1.69
N ALA A 134 28.63 0.49 2.12
CA ALA A 134 29.47 -0.32 1.23
C ALA A 134 28.68 -1.47 0.57
N ASN A 135 27.82 -2.12 1.33
CA ASN A 135 26.94 -3.19 0.85
C ASN A 135 25.96 -2.71 -0.21
N ILE A 136 25.41 -1.49 -0.05
CA ILE A 136 24.58 -0.85 -1.07
C ILE A 136 25.37 -0.64 -2.36
N ALA A 137 26.60 -0.12 -2.26
CA ALA A 137 27.47 0.10 -3.42
C ALA A 137 27.81 -1.20 -4.15
N ASP A 138 28.11 -2.28 -3.40
CA ASP A 138 28.38 -3.61 -3.98
C ASP A 138 27.18 -4.16 -4.75
N LEU A 139 25.97 -4.04 -4.21
CA LEU A 139 24.76 -4.47 -4.91
C LEU A 139 24.52 -3.68 -6.21
N ILE A 140 24.87 -2.39 -6.24
CA ILE A 140 24.78 -1.58 -7.46
C ILE A 140 25.82 -2.06 -8.49
N ALA A 141 27.07 -2.30 -8.06
CA ALA A 141 28.13 -2.84 -8.92
C ALA A 141 27.70 -4.16 -9.58
N GLN A 142 26.90 -4.97 -8.88
CA GLN A 142 26.31 -6.20 -9.39
C GLN A 142 25.07 -5.97 -10.27
N GLY A 143 24.62 -4.73 -10.50
CA GLY A 143 23.37 -4.40 -11.21
C GLY A 143 22.08 -4.78 -10.45
N LYS A 144 22.17 -5.11 -9.16
CA LYS A 144 21.05 -5.51 -8.30
C LYS A 144 20.38 -4.30 -7.65
N CYS A 145 19.99 -3.32 -8.45
CA CYS A 145 19.32 -2.10 -8.04
C CYS A 145 17.95 -1.97 -8.72
N MET A 146 17.13 -1.08 -8.19
CA MET A 146 15.75 -0.82 -8.64
C MET A 146 15.60 0.64 -9.05
N PHE A 147 14.60 0.89 -9.92
CA PHE A 147 14.25 2.24 -10.33
C PHE A 147 13.74 3.08 -9.16
N TYR A 148 14.31 4.27 -8.99
CA TYR A 148 13.77 5.30 -8.12
C TYR A 148 12.74 6.11 -8.89
N GLU A 149 11.45 5.83 -8.65
CA GLU A 149 10.35 6.56 -9.26
C GLU A 149 10.20 7.93 -8.59
N TYR A 150 10.24 8.99 -9.39
CA TYR A 150 10.02 10.37 -8.95
C TYR A 150 8.85 10.96 -9.75
N PRO A 151 7.60 10.61 -9.38
CA PRO A 151 6.46 10.98 -10.16
C PRO A 151 6.14 12.48 -10.05
N LEU A 152 5.40 12.98 -11.05
CA LEU A 152 4.85 14.34 -11.03
C LEU A 152 4.05 14.60 -9.76
N MET A 153 3.95 15.86 -9.35
CA MET A 153 3.27 16.28 -8.12
C MET A 153 1.82 15.78 -8.08
N THR A 154 1.11 15.81 -9.21
CA THR A 154 -0.27 15.29 -9.32
C THR A 154 -0.38 13.82 -8.87
N LEU A 155 0.51 12.95 -9.33
CA LEU A 155 0.51 11.54 -8.92
C LEU A 155 1.00 11.35 -7.46
N ARG A 156 1.91 12.22 -6.99
CA ARG A 156 2.32 12.23 -5.56
C ARG A 156 1.14 12.55 -4.67
N ASN A 157 0.30 13.53 -5.04
CA ASN A 157 -0.92 13.89 -4.31
C ASN A 157 -1.88 12.70 -4.18
N VAL A 158 -2.17 11.98 -5.26
CA VAL A 158 -2.96 10.74 -5.22
C VAL A 158 -2.37 9.72 -4.25
N ARG A 159 -1.04 9.53 -4.26
CA ARG A 159 -0.35 8.59 -3.36
C ARG A 159 -0.40 9.01 -1.90
N ILE A 160 -0.22 10.29 -1.62
CA ILE A 160 -0.26 10.86 -0.27
C ILE A 160 -1.67 10.72 0.30
N LEU A 161 -2.72 11.07 -0.47
CA LEU A 161 -4.11 10.95 -0.05
C LEU A 161 -4.54 9.49 0.18
N ASN A 162 -4.16 8.57 -0.70
CA ASN A 162 -4.37 7.13 -0.46
C ASN A 162 -3.68 6.63 0.83
N ALA A 163 -2.46 7.08 1.09
CA ALA A 163 -1.73 6.71 2.30
C ALA A 163 -2.36 7.34 3.56
N LEU A 164 -2.83 8.59 3.48
CA LEU A 164 -3.55 9.27 4.55
C LEU A 164 -4.85 8.54 4.87
N LYS A 165 -5.69 8.26 3.86
CA LYS A 165 -6.93 7.50 4.01
C LYS A 165 -6.70 6.16 4.71
N ARG A 166 -5.66 5.42 4.31
CA ARG A 166 -5.29 4.15 4.96
C ARG A 166 -4.98 4.33 6.44
N ARG A 167 -4.21 5.37 6.81
CA ARG A 167 -3.89 5.67 8.22
C ARG A 167 -5.14 6.01 9.02
N LEU A 168 -6.03 6.84 8.46
CA LEU A 168 -7.30 7.21 9.08
C LEU A 168 -8.23 5.99 9.25
N LYS A 169 -8.36 5.14 8.22
CA LYS A 169 -9.14 3.89 8.33
C LYS A 169 -8.60 2.95 9.40
N LYS A 170 -7.28 2.87 9.59
CA LYS A 170 -6.69 2.09 10.68
C LYS A 170 -7.06 2.67 12.06
N ARG A 171 -7.07 4.01 12.19
CA ARG A 171 -7.49 4.68 13.44
C ARG A 171 -8.99 4.48 13.69
N GLU A 172 -9.83 4.66 12.66
CA GLU A 172 -11.28 4.39 12.76
C GLU A 172 -11.56 2.97 13.26
N HIS A 173 -10.86 1.98 12.69
CA HIS A 173 -10.99 0.59 13.14
C HIS A 173 -10.54 0.39 14.59
N GLY A 174 -9.43 1.02 15.01
CA GLY A 174 -8.95 0.96 16.38
C GLY A 174 -9.94 1.53 17.38
N ILE A 175 -10.52 2.71 17.11
CA ILE A 175 -11.54 3.33 17.96
C ILE A 175 -12.81 2.46 17.99
N SER A 176 -13.27 1.98 16.83
CA SER A 176 -14.43 1.07 16.79
C SER A 176 -14.21 -0.21 17.59
N ALA A 177 -13.01 -0.78 17.52
CA ALA A 177 -12.65 -1.96 18.31
C ALA A 177 -12.61 -1.66 19.81
N CYS A 178 -12.10 -0.49 20.22
CA CYS A 178 -12.11 -0.03 21.60
C CYS A 178 -13.55 0.12 22.14
N ILE A 179 -14.42 0.82 21.40
CA ILE A 179 -15.83 0.97 21.77
C ILE A 179 -16.48 -0.40 21.98
N ARG A 180 -16.32 -1.34 21.02
CA ARG A 180 -17.00 -2.65 21.07
C ARG A 180 -16.44 -3.59 22.12
N ASN A 181 -15.10 -3.71 22.18
CA ASN A 181 -14.44 -4.74 22.98
C ASN A 181 -14.05 -4.27 24.38
N HIS A 182 -14.16 -2.97 24.66
CA HIS A 182 -13.85 -2.40 25.96
C HIS A 182 -15.09 -1.73 26.55
N VAL A 183 -15.61 -0.68 25.91
CA VAL A 183 -16.73 0.09 26.46
C VAL A 183 -18.02 -0.73 26.51
N LEU A 184 -18.48 -1.24 25.35
CA LEU A 184 -19.72 -2.02 25.30
C LEU A 184 -19.62 -3.35 26.05
N ALA A 185 -18.50 -4.05 25.91
CA ALA A 185 -18.32 -5.33 26.58
C ALA A 185 -18.42 -5.26 28.11
N GLN A 186 -18.15 -4.10 28.71
CA GLN A 186 -18.28 -3.89 30.15
C GLN A 186 -19.65 -3.36 30.54
N TYR A 187 -20.11 -2.33 29.87
CA TYR A 187 -21.22 -1.52 30.36
C TYR A 187 -22.56 -1.83 29.70
N PHE A 188 -22.58 -2.22 28.42
CA PHE A 188 -23.81 -2.59 27.73
C PHE A 188 -23.54 -3.63 26.62
N PRO A 189 -23.22 -4.91 26.97
CA PRO A 189 -22.83 -5.95 26.00
C PRO A 189 -23.88 -6.21 24.93
N GLU A 190 -25.16 -6.12 25.25
CA GLU A 190 -26.26 -6.40 24.34
C GLU A 190 -26.34 -5.36 23.21
N LEU A 191 -25.78 -4.16 23.42
CA LEU A 191 -25.78 -3.10 22.42
C LEU A 191 -24.85 -3.41 21.24
N ASP A 192 -23.84 -4.29 21.41
CA ASP A 192 -22.85 -4.61 20.36
C ASP A 192 -23.51 -5.17 19.08
N LYS A 193 -24.57 -5.96 19.19
CA LYS A 193 -25.32 -6.49 18.03
C LYS A 193 -25.99 -5.39 17.19
N TYR A 194 -26.20 -4.21 17.75
CA TYR A 194 -26.79 -3.05 17.07
C TYR A 194 -25.73 -2.02 16.63
N TYR A 195 -24.45 -2.27 16.89
CA TYR A 195 -23.35 -1.34 16.61
C TYR A 195 -23.24 -0.97 15.11
N GLY A 196 -22.94 0.30 14.86
CA GLY A 196 -22.66 0.82 13.52
C GLY A 196 -23.50 2.03 13.11
N PRO A 197 -24.83 1.99 13.16
CA PRO A 197 -25.67 3.14 12.83
C PRO A 197 -25.53 4.32 13.79
N ALA A 198 -25.84 5.53 13.27
CA ALA A 198 -25.73 6.77 14.03
C ALA A 198 -26.56 6.76 15.33
N ALA A 199 -27.76 6.16 15.31
CA ALA A 199 -28.60 6.04 16.50
C ALA A 199 -27.95 5.21 17.61
N THR A 200 -27.27 4.11 17.28
CA THR A 200 -26.54 3.33 18.29
C THR A 200 -25.34 4.10 18.84
N LEU A 201 -24.64 4.87 17.99
CA LEU A 201 -23.57 5.75 18.48
C LEU A 201 -24.10 6.89 19.36
N ALA A 202 -25.35 7.34 19.14
CA ALA A 202 -26.00 8.30 20.03
C ALA A 202 -26.29 7.68 21.40
N VAL A 203 -26.80 6.44 21.47
CA VAL A 203 -26.95 5.71 22.73
C VAL A 203 -25.65 5.64 23.50
N ILE A 204 -24.57 5.21 22.85
CA ILE A 204 -23.25 5.08 23.48
C ILE A 204 -22.75 6.42 24.03
N ARG A 205 -23.06 7.52 23.34
CA ARG A 205 -22.60 8.85 23.70
C ARG A 205 -23.42 9.51 24.84
N GLU A 206 -24.74 9.37 24.77
CA GLU A 206 -25.67 10.17 25.60
C GLU A 206 -26.26 9.39 26.79
N CYS A 207 -26.42 8.06 26.67
CA CYS A 207 -27.09 7.23 27.65
C CYS A 207 -26.56 5.77 27.57
N LEU A 208 -25.28 5.57 27.88
CA LEU A 208 -24.68 4.23 27.81
C LEU A 208 -25.12 3.31 28.96
N ASP A 209 -25.50 3.87 30.14
CA ASP A 209 -25.93 3.08 31.29
C ASP A 209 -27.29 2.42 31.03
N PRO A 210 -27.37 1.07 31.01
CA PRO A 210 -28.62 0.38 30.80
C PRO A 210 -29.69 0.68 31.89
N SER A 211 -29.26 0.94 33.13
CA SER A 211 -30.18 1.25 34.24
C SER A 211 -30.87 2.59 34.04
N GLU A 212 -30.15 3.60 33.52
CA GLU A 212 -30.74 4.90 33.16
C GLU A 212 -31.77 4.74 32.03
N ILE A 213 -31.39 3.97 30.96
CA ILE A 213 -32.31 3.70 29.84
C ILE A 213 -33.57 2.99 30.30
N ALA A 214 -33.45 1.98 31.18
CA ALA A 214 -34.60 1.23 31.72
C ALA A 214 -35.51 2.10 32.58
N GLY A 215 -34.98 3.15 33.23
CA GLY A 215 -35.73 4.12 34.01
C GLY A 215 -36.36 5.26 33.19
N MET A 216 -36.00 5.41 31.90
CA MET A 216 -36.59 6.45 31.03
C MET A 216 -37.95 6.03 30.47
N GLU A 217 -38.82 7.00 30.25
CA GLU A 217 -39.99 6.80 29.38
C GLU A 217 -39.50 6.57 27.95
N TYR A 218 -40.14 5.64 27.22
CA TYR A 218 -39.71 5.24 25.86
C TYR A 218 -39.62 6.42 24.87
N ASP A 219 -40.55 7.37 24.96
CA ASP A 219 -40.58 8.55 24.11
C ASP A 219 -39.41 9.50 24.39
N ASP A 220 -38.98 9.63 25.66
CA ASP A 220 -37.82 10.43 26.06
C ASP A 220 -36.52 9.80 25.56
N PHE A 221 -36.40 8.49 25.70
CA PHE A 221 -35.29 7.75 25.14
C PHE A 221 -35.20 7.93 23.60
N CYS A 222 -36.32 7.80 22.89
CA CYS A 222 -36.37 8.03 21.46
C CYS A 222 -35.96 9.45 21.05
N ARG A 223 -36.37 10.47 21.81
CA ARG A 223 -35.97 11.88 21.57
C ARG A 223 -34.45 12.08 21.73
N THR A 224 -33.88 11.44 22.73
CA THR A 224 -32.43 11.54 23.02
C THR A 224 -31.57 10.88 21.94
N VAL A 225 -31.90 9.65 21.51
CA VAL A 225 -31.03 8.86 20.63
C VAL A 225 -31.29 9.02 19.13
N ALA A 226 -32.45 9.52 18.75
CA ALA A 226 -32.85 9.69 17.35
C ALA A 226 -33.61 11.01 17.13
N PRO A 227 -32.98 12.16 17.38
CA PRO A 227 -33.66 13.46 17.18
C PRO A 227 -34.05 13.62 15.70
N GLY A 228 -35.29 14.06 15.46
CA GLY A 228 -35.85 14.29 14.13
C GLY A 228 -36.79 13.19 13.65
N LYS A 229 -36.99 13.07 12.32
CA LYS A 229 -38.01 12.16 11.75
C LYS A 229 -37.73 10.69 12.10
N MET A 230 -38.62 10.08 12.85
CA MET A 230 -38.60 8.66 13.19
C MET A 230 -39.08 7.84 11.98
N THR A 231 -38.29 6.85 11.59
CA THR A 231 -38.67 5.84 10.58
C THR A 231 -38.95 4.51 11.27
N LEU A 232 -39.78 3.65 10.68
CA LEU A 232 -40.07 2.32 11.22
C LEU A 232 -38.81 1.51 11.57
N ALA A 233 -37.75 1.67 10.80
CA ALA A 233 -36.47 0.98 11.06
C ALA A 233 -35.75 1.55 12.29
N LYS A 234 -35.76 2.87 12.47
CA LYS A 234 -35.23 3.54 13.68
C LYS A 234 -36.00 3.17 14.90
N GLU A 235 -37.34 3.21 14.82
CA GLU A 235 -38.26 2.86 15.92
C GLU A 235 -38.06 1.40 16.36
N ARG A 236 -38.05 0.43 15.42
CA ARG A 236 -37.80 -0.97 15.76
C ARG A 236 -36.46 -1.18 16.44
N ARG A 237 -35.43 -0.42 16.01
CA ARG A 237 -34.10 -0.50 16.62
C ARG A 237 -34.06 0.11 17.99
N ALA A 238 -34.63 1.31 18.17
CA ALA A 238 -34.73 1.96 19.46
C ALA A 238 -35.49 1.10 20.47
N GLY A 239 -36.64 0.55 20.09
CA GLY A 239 -37.39 -0.37 20.93
C GLY A 239 -36.68 -1.67 21.28
N ALA A 240 -35.82 -2.17 20.37
CA ALA A 240 -35.00 -3.34 20.67
C ALA A 240 -33.83 -3.01 21.62
N ILE A 241 -33.23 -1.83 21.53
CA ILE A 241 -32.18 -1.37 22.44
C ILE A 241 -32.78 -1.09 23.82
N TRP A 242 -33.92 -0.40 23.91
CA TRP A 242 -34.59 -0.10 25.15
C TRP A 242 -34.94 -1.38 25.92
N ARG A 243 -35.51 -2.39 25.26
CA ARG A 243 -35.79 -3.70 25.89
C ARG A 243 -34.51 -4.42 26.33
N ALA A 244 -33.42 -4.34 25.52
CA ALA A 244 -32.16 -4.92 25.91
C ALA A 244 -31.52 -4.26 27.14
N ALA A 245 -31.82 -3.01 27.39
CA ALA A 245 -31.36 -2.28 28.59
C ALA A 245 -31.99 -2.83 29.87
N VAL A 246 -33.27 -3.21 29.82
CA VAL A 246 -34.01 -3.77 30.98
C VAL A 246 -33.38 -5.06 31.49
N ASP A 247 -32.88 -5.90 30.59
CA ASP A 247 -32.29 -7.22 30.90
C ASP A 247 -30.75 -7.23 30.76
N SER A 248 -30.12 -6.05 30.81
CA SER A 248 -28.65 -5.98 30.58
C SER A 248 -27.86 -6.56 31.75
N VAL A 249 -26.80 -7.29 31.39
CA VAL A 249 -25.79 -7.82 32.33
C VAL A 249 -24.58 -6.88 32.49
N GLY A 250 -24.69 -5.63 32.02
CA GLY A 250 -23.61 -4.64 32.11
C GLY A 250 -23.19 -4.34 33.53
N CYS A 251 -21.90 -3.98 33.70
CA CYS A 251 -21.41 -3.51 34.98
C CYS A 251 -21.95 -2.13 35.34
N THR A 252 -22.03 -1.83 36.64
CA THR A 252 -22.34 -0.47 37.13
C THR A 252 -21.33 0.53 36.54
N MET A 253 -21.85 1.65 36.05
CA MET A 253 -21.09 2.68 35.37
C MET A 253 -20.94 3.94 36.21
N GLY A 254 -19.81 4.59 36.16
CA GLY A 254 -19.57 5.89 36.79
C GLY A 254 -19.26 6.96 35.72
N ASP A 255 -19.20 8.23 36.17
CA ASP A 255 -19.05 9.42 35.31
C ASP A 255 -17.82 9.32 34.36
N ALA A 256 -16.73 8.72 34.81
CA ALA A 256 -15.51 8.54 33.98
C ALA A 256 -15.76 7.63 32.78
N ALA A 257 -16.59 6.60 32.93
CA ALA A 257 -16.95 5.68 31.85
C ALA A 257 -17.86 6.34 30.82
N SER A 258 -18.82 7.16 31.29
CA SER A 258 -19.68 8.00 30.42
C SER A 258 -18.80 8.97 29.60
N TYR A 259 -17.87 9.65 30.25
CA TYR A 259 -16.96 10.56 29.60
C TYR A 259 -16.05 9.85 28.55
N GLU A 260 -15.51 8.66 28.90
CA GLU A 260 -14.74 7.84 27.95
C GLU A 260 -15.57 7.50 26.72
N ALA A 261 -16.80 7.04 26.91
CA ALA A 261 -17.70 6.70 25.80
C ALA A 261 -17.97 7.91 24.88
N GLN A 262 -18.24 9.08 25.47
CA GLN A 262 -18.41 10.34 24.71
C GLN A 262 -17.18 10.67 23.87
N VAL A 263 -15.99 10.67 24.47
CA VAL A 263 -14.72 10.97 23.79
C VAL A 263 -14.47 9.99 22.64
N MET A 264 -14.72 8.70 22.85
CA MET A 264 -14.52 7.68 21.80
C MET A 264 -15.51 7.84 20.64
N VAL A 265 -16.78 8.12 20.90
CA VAL A 265 -17.78 8.33 19.85
C VAL A 265 -17.49 9.62 19.08
N ASP A 266 -17.16 10.71 19.75
CA ASP A 266 -16.85 11.99 19.09
C ASP A 266 -15.57 11.87 18.24
N SER A 267 -14.54 11.19 18.74
CA SER A 267 -13.33 10.85 17.95
C SER A 267 -13.67 10.01 16.71
N LEU A 268 -14.58 9.04 16.84
CA LEU A 268 -15.03 8.22 15.71
C LEU A 268 -15.78 9.04 14.67
N LYS A 269 -16.68 9.93 15.10
CA LYS A 269 -17.41 10.86 14.22
C LYS A 269 -16.44 11.77 13.46
N GLN A 270 -15.50 12.37 14.17
CA GLN A 270 -14.48 13.25 13.57
C GLN A 270 -13.62 12.53 12.53
N ILE A 271 -13.12 11.34 12.86
CA ILE A 271 -12.32 10.56 11.90
C ILE A 271 -13.14 10.19 10.65
N ARG A 272 -14.40 9.80 10.80
CA ARG A 272 -15.28 9.50 9.67
C ARG A 272 -15.51 10.71 8.78
N GLN A 273 -15.71 11.88 9.36
CA GLN A 273 -15.83 13.14 8.61
C GLN A 273 -14.53 13.46 7.85
N THR A 274 -13.38 13.35 8.51
CA THR A 274 -12.07 13.57 7.87
C THR A 274 -11.81 12.57 6.73
N ILE A 275 -12.24 11.30 6.88
CA ILE A 275 -12.12 10.30 5.80
C ILE A 275 -12.95 10.74 4.59
N LYS A 276 -14.17 11.25 4.79
CA LYS A 276 -15.00 11.75 3.71
C LYS A 276 -14.34 12.92 2.96
N GLU A 277 -13.80 13.88 3.69
CA GLU A 277 -13.06 15.00 3.11
C GLU A 277 -11.82 14.55 2.31
N VAL A 278 -11.13 13.52 2.81
CA VAL A 278 -10.01 12.91 2.09
C VAL A 278 -10.49 12.17 0.84
N ASP A 279 -11.67 11.54 0.87
CA ASP A 279 -12.25 10.88 -0.29
C ASP A 279 -12.59 11.88 -1.39
N ASP A 280 -13.21 13.01 -1.05
CA ASP A 280 -13.54 14.09 -1.98
C ASP A 280 -12.25 14.64 -2.63
N LYS A 281 -11.24 14.98 -1.83
CA LYS A 281 -9.93 15.45 -2.34
C LYS A 281 -9.20 14.41 -3.18
N LEU A 282 -9.33 13.13 -2.85
CA LEU A 282 -8.72 12.04 -3.60
C LEU A 282 -9.38 11.87 -4.97
N GLU A 283 -10.70 12.01 -5.04
CA GLU A 283 -11.45 11.97 -6.30
C GLU A 283 -11.05 13.14 -7.20
N ASP A 284 -11.02 14.38 -6.69
CA ASP A 284 -10.55 15.56 -7.39
C ASP A 284 -9.13 15.39 -7.97
N ALA A 285 -8.23 14.82 -7.15
CA ALA A 285 -6.86 14.54 -7.59
C ALA A 285 -6.81 13.47 -8.69
N CYS A 286 -7.69 12.47 -8.64
CA CYS A 286 -7.76 11.39 -9.63
C CYS A 286 -8.39 11.86 -10.96
N LEU A 287 -9.34 12.79 -10.94
CA LEU A 287 -9.98 13.35 -12.13
C LEU A 287 -8.99 14.08 -13.06
N GLN A 288 -7.82 14.49 -12.56
CA GLN A 288 -6.74 15.05 -13.37
C GLN A 288 -6.08 14.00 -14.30
N PHE A 289 -6.39 12.72 -14.16
CA PHE A 289 -5.82 11.63 -14.94
C PHE A 289 -6.89 10.98 -15.83
N PRO A 290 -6.74 11.02 -17.16
CA PRO A 290 -7.68 10.33 -18.06
C PRO A 290 -7.75 8.81 -17.79
N GLU A 291 -6.68 8.22 -17.27
CA GLU A 291 -6.61 6.82 -16.87
C GLU A 291 -7.64 6.46 -15.80
N TYR A 292 -8.05 7.43 -14.97
CA TYR A 292 -9.05 7.21 -13.92
C TYR A 292 -10.42 6.83 -14.50
N THR A 293 -10.83 7.47 -15.59
CA THR A 293 -12.08 7.15 -16.31
C THR A 293 -12.05 5.72 -16.86
N TYR A 294 -10.91 5.30 -17.43
CA TYR A 294 -10.75 3.93 -17.92
C TYR A 294 -10.82 2.90 -16.79
N LEU A 295 -10.28 3.21 -15.63
CA LEU A 295 -10.35 2.34 -14.46
C LEU A 295 -11.77 2.23 -13.91
N LEU A 296 -12.51 3.33 -13.82
CA LEU A 296 -13.91 3.34 -13.38
C LEU A 296 -14.84 2.53 -14.29
N SER A 297 -14.49 2.34 -15.56
CA SER A 297 -15.27 1.52 -16.48
C SER A 297 -15.20 0.01 -16.18
N ILE A 298 -14.24 -0.44 -15.35
CA ILE A 298 -14.08 -1.86 -15.02
C ILE A 298 -15.14 -2.26 -13.99
N PRO A 299 -15.97 -3.27 -14.26
CA PRO A 299 -16.94 -3.78 -13.27
C PRO A 299 -16.27 -4.18 -11.96
N GLY A 300 -16.80 -3.64 -10.84
CA GLY A 300 -16.25 -3.82 -9.51
C GLY A 300 -15.22 -2.78 -9.08
N PHE A 301 -14.81 -1.89 -9.99
CA PHE A 301 -13.96 -0.74 -9.65
C PHE A 301 -14.84 0.46 -9.31
N GLY A 302 -14.78 0.89 -8.07
CA GLY A 302 -15.29 2.20 -7.63
C GLY A 302 -14.16 3.20 -7.45
N PRO A 303 -14.47 4.44 -7.01
CA PRO A 303 -13.47 5.50 -6.79
C PRO A 303 -12.27 5.05 -5.98
N ASP A 304 -12.49 4.37 -4.85
CA ASP A 304 -11.42 3.89 -3.95
C ASP A 304 -10.46 2.88 -4.60
N VAL A 305 -11.01 1.90 -5.32
CA VAL A 305 -10.18 0.88 -6.03
C VAL A 305 -9.42 1.54 -7.16
N SER A 306 -10.07 2.38 -7.96
CA SER A 306 -9.47 3.09 -9.09
C SER A 306 -8.34 4.01 -8.65
N ALA A 307 -8.53 4.79 -7.57
CA ALA A 307 -7.50 5.65 -7.01
C ALA A 307 -6.28 4.86 -6.50
N LYS A 308 -6.49 3.71 -5.84
CA LYS A 308 -5.39 2.83 -5.39
C LYS A 308 -4.63 2.22 -6.56
N VAL A 309 -5.33 1.78 -7.60
CA VAL A 309 -4.71 1.21 -8.81
C VAL A 309 -3.93 2.29 -9.56
N LEU A 310 -4.53 3.47 -9.78
CA LEU A 310 -3.88 4.62 -10.40
C LEU A 310 -2.60 5.02 -9.65
N GLY A 311 -2.70 5.22 -8.34
CA GLY A 311 -1.56 5.58 -7.49
C GLY A 311 -0.47 4.50 -7.45
N ALA A 312 -0.84 3.22 -7.54
CA ALA A 312 0.12 2.11 -7.51
C ALA A 312 0.84 1.92 -8.85
N ILE A 313 0.10 1.94 -9.97
CA ILE A 313 0.65 1.78 -11.32
C ILE A 313 1.40 3.05 -11.73
N GLY A 314 0.81 4.23 -11.53
CA GLY A 314 1.35 5.49 -12.05
C GLY A 314 1.47 5.45 -13.57
N ASN A 315 2.68 5.62 -14.09
CA ASN A 315 2.96 5.47 -15.52
C ASN A 315 2.86 3.99 -15.94
N PRO A 316 1.87 3.59 -16.76
CA PRO A 316 1.69 2.20 -17.18
C PRO A 316 2.82 1.70 -18.09
N HIS A 317 3.54 2.60 -18.78
CA HIS A 317 4.63 2.26 -19.71
C HIS A 317 5.92 1.84 -19.00
N ARG A 318 6.05 2.09 -17.70
CA ARG A 318 7.22 1.62 -16.92
C ARG A 318 7.28 0.10 -16.79
N PHE A 319 6.18 -0.60 -17.02
CA PHE A 319 6.12 -2.06 -17.01
C PHE A 319 6.20 -2.61 -18.42
N THR A 320 7.12 -3.53 -18.67
CA THR A 320 7.30 -4.19 -19.97
C THR A 320 6.41 -5.42 -20.11
N SER A 321 5.94 -6.00 -19.01
CA SER A 321 5.11 -7.20 -19.01
C SER A 321 4.11 -7.25 -17.87
N GLY A 322 3.04 -8.02 -18.06
CA GLY A 322 2.05 -8.30 -17.01
C GLY A 322 2.67 -8.98 -15.77
N LYS A 323 3.74 -9.77 -15.94
CA LYS A 323 4.46 -10.41 -14.81
C LYS A 323 5.01 -9.36 -13.83
N GLN A 324 5.54 -8.23 -14.33
CA GLN A 324 6.01 -7.13 -13.48
C GLN A 324 4.86 -6.45 -12.72
N VAL A 325 3.71 -6.28 -13.38
CA VAL A 325 2.52 -5.68 -12.76
C VAL A 325 1.95 -6.60 -11.67
N LEU A 326 1.91 -7.90 -11.89
CA LEU A 326 1.51 -8.89 -10.88
C LEU A 326 2.43 -8.86 -9.67
N LYS A 327 3.74 -8.73 -9.88
CA LYS A 327 4.73 -8.61 -8.80
C LYS A 327 4.52 -7.34 -7.97
N LEU A 328 4.08 -6.22 -8.57
CA LEU A 328 3.77 -5.00 -7.84
C LEU A 328 2.72 -5.23 -6.73
N ALA A 329 1.71 -6.07 -7.00
CA ALA A 329 0.67 -6.43 -6.04
C ALA A 329 1.00 -7.69 -5.21
N GLY A 330 2.10 -8.40 -5.53
CA GLY A 330 2.46 -9.67 -4.91
C GLY A 330 1.52 -10.82 -5.29
N PHE A 331 1.01 -10.79 -6.53
CA PHE A 331 0.24 -11.88 -7.15
C PHE A 331 1.12 -12.86 -7.94
N ASP A 332 2.42 -12.56 -8.08
CA ASP A 332 3.38 -13.49 -8.68
C ASP A 332 3.42 -14.79 -7.87
N LEU A 333 3.59 -15.90 -8.58
CA LEU A 333 3.62 -17.21 -7.96
C LEU A 333 5.02 -17.54 -7.46
N CYS A 334 5.11 -18.07 -6.26
CA CYS A 334 6.31 -18.66 -5.70
C CYS A 334 6.01 -20.08 -5.20
N ALA A 335 6.99 -20.98 -5.36
CA ALA A 335 6.94 -22.33 -4.82
C ALA A 335 8.30 -22.64 -4.19
N LYS A 336 8.28 -23.21 -3.00
CA LYS A 336 9.48 -23.79 -2.40
C LYS A 336 9.71 -25.14 -3.05
N ARG A 337 10.71 -25.23 -3.93
CA ARG A 337 11.07 -26.45 -4.62
C ARG A 337 12.44 -26.90 -4.17
N SER A 338 12.53 -28.05 -3.51
CA SER A 338 13.79 -28.63 -3.09
C SER A 338 13.68 -30.17 -3.10
N GLY A 339 14.73 -30.85 -3.55
CA GLY A 339 14.86 -32.29 -3.54
C GLY A 339 13.81 -33.06 -4.36
N LYS A 340 13.65 -34.34 -4.01
CA LYS A 340 12.74 -35.30 -4.72
C LYS A 340 11.26 -34.89 -4.74
N MET A 341 10.80 -34.01 -3.82
CA MET A 341 9.43 -33.51 -3.74
C MET A 341 9.18 -32.23 -4.56
N SER A 342 10.14 -31.76 -5.32
CA SER A 342 10.08 -30.51 -6.11
C SER A 342 8.83 -30.45 -7.02
N ASN A 343 8.46 -31.56 -7.65
CA ASN A 343 7.34 -31.63 -8.58
C ASN A 343 5.95 -31.59 -7.91
N ARG A 344 5.89 -31.80 -6.58
CA ARG A 344 4.65 -31.74 -5.78
C ARG A 344 4.41 -30.39 -5.13
N ALA A 345 5.34 -29.45 -5.27
CA ALA A 345 5.22 -28.12 -4.69
C ALA A 345 4.06 -27.35 -5.33
N THR A 346 3.06 -26.98 -4.53
CA THR A 346 1.92 -26.16 -4.98
C THR A 346 2.31 -24.67 -4.97
N PRO A 347 2.30 -23.99 -6.13
CA PRO A 347 2.59 -22.57 -6.18
C PRO A 347 1.53 -21.75 -5.40
N VAL A 348 2.00 -20.75 -4.65
CA VAL A 348 1.17 -19.77 -3.95
C VAL A 348 1.59 -18.37 -4.34
N ILE A 349 0.71 -17.38 -4.16
CA ILE A 349 1.07 -15.98 -4.40
C ILE A 349 2.16 -15.54 -3.41
N SER A 350 3.15 -14.79 -3.91
CA SER A 350 4.31 -14.35 -3.10
C SER A 350 3.93 -13.46 -1.92
N LYS A 351 2.86 -12.68 -2.06
CA LYS A 351 2.44 -11.60 -1.16
C LYS A 351 3.52 -10.51 -0.96
N GLN A 352 4.63 -10.58 -1.69
CA GLN A 352 5.73 -9.61 -1.66
C GLN A 352 5.42 -8.46 -2.63
N GLY A 353 4.57 -7.53 -2.18
CA GLY A 353 4.12 -6.39 -2.98
C GLY A 353 3.16 -5.51 -2.17
N LYS A 354 2.51 -4.56 -2.84
CA LYS A 354 1.59 -3.61 -2.19
C LYS A 354 0.34 -4.33 -1.67
N ALA A 355 0.27 -4.55 -0.35
CA ALA A 355 -0.83 -5.27 0.30
C ALA A 355 -2.19 -4.56 0.11
N ASP A 356 -2.21 -3.22 0.18
CA ASP A 356 -3.43 -2.43 0.01
C ASP A 356 -4.01 -2.57 -1.40
N LEU A 357 -3.13 -2.57 -2.43
CA LEU A 357 -3.53 -2.80 -3.82
C LEU A 357 -4.12 -4.20 -3.97
N ARG A 358 -3.47 -5.22 -3.41
CA ARG A 358 -3.94 -6.60 -3.46
C ARG A 358 -5.31 -6.76 -2.79
N TYR A 359 -5.51 -6.12 -1.63
CA TYR A 359 -6.79 -6.12 -0.92
C TYR A 359 -7.88 -5.42 -1.73
N ALA A 360 -7.62 -4.22 -2.26
CA ALA A 360 -8.58 -3.48 -3.08
C ALA A 360 -9.01 -4.28 -4.32
N LEU A 361 -8.08 -4.93 -5.01
CA LEU A 361 -8.37 -5.79 -6.16
C LEU A 361 -9.17 -7.03 -5.79
N TYR A 362 -8.95 -7.60 -4.60
CA TYR A 362 -9.76 -8.70 -4.10
C TYR A 362 -11.22 -8.27 -3.84
N GLN A 363 -11.42 -7.08 -3.25
CA GLN A 363 -12.77 -6.50 -3.07
C GLN A 363 -13.45 -6.23 -4.42
N ALA A 364 -12.73 -5.68 -5.38
CA ALA A 364 -13.22 -5.49 -6.74
C ALA A 364 -13.63 -6.82 -7.39
N ALA A 365 -12.81 -7.85 -7.26
CA ALA A 365 -13.09 -9.19 -7.77
C ALA A 365 -14.33 -9.82 -7.10
N LEU A 366 -14.50 -9.61 -5.79
CA LEU A 366 -15.69 -10.05 -5.06
C LEU A 366 -16.95 -9.39 -5.63
N ILE A 367 -16.95 -8.06 -5.77
CA ILE A 367 -18.10 -7.30 -6.31
C ILE A 367 -18.39 -7.72 -7.76
N ALA A 368 -17.35 -7.75 -8.62
CA ALA A 368 -17.50 -8.12 -10.03
C ALA A 368 -18.09 -9.52 -10.19
N SER A 369 -17.57 -10.50 -9.43
CA SER A 369 -18.04 -11.90 -9.49
C SER A 369 -19.46 -12.13 -8.94
N LEU A 370 -20.07 -11.12 -8.29
CA LEU A 370 -21.42 -11.19 -7.75
C LEU A 370 -22.43 -10.32 -8.50
N LYS A 371 -21.98 -9.25 -9.18
CA LYS A 371 -22.89 -8.22 -9.72
C LYS A 371 -22.82 -8.04 -11.25
N ASN A 372 -21.72 -8.46 -11.90
CA ASN A 372 -21.58 -8.28 -13.34
C ASN A 372 -21.69 -9.62 -14.08
N LYS A 373 -22.57 -9.71 -15.07
CA LYS A 373 -22.91 -10.92 -15.83
C LYS A 373 -21.68 -11.60 -16.44
N ASP A 374 -20.80 -10.84 -17.07
CA ASP A 374 -19.62 -11.41 -17.74
C ASP A 374 -18.62 -11.98 -16.72
N PHE A 375 -18.41 -11.27 -15.61
CA PHE A 375 -17.55 -11.74 -14.53
C PHE A 375 -18.16 -12.90 -13.74
N ILE A 376 -19.48 -12.93 -13.56
CA ILE A 376 -20.20 -14.08 -12.96
C ILE A 376 -19.96 -15.31 -13.83
N ASN A 377 -20.20 -15.22 -15.14
CA ASN A 377 -19.98 -16.33 -16.08
C ASN A 377 -18.51 -16.78 -16.08
N TYR A 378 -17.57 -15.84 -16.15
CA TYR A 378 -16.14 -16.15 -16.06
C TYR A 378 -15.79 -16.89 -14.77
N PHE A 379 -16.28 -16.39 -13.63
CA PHE A 379 -16.01 -16.98 -12.31
C PHE A 379 -16.64 -18.37 -12.15
N THR A 380 -17.91 -18.51 -12.55
CA THR A 380 -18.64 -19.80 -12.48
C THR A 380 -17.95 -20.85 -13.34
N ASN A 381 -17.55 -20.53 -14.56
CA ASN A 381 -16.83 -21.45 -15.44
C ASN A 381 -15.51 -21.96 -14.82
N LYS A 382 -14.81 -21.13 -14.03
CA LYS A 382 -13.60 -21.56 -13.31
C LYS A 382 -13.88 -22.45 -12.09
N LEU A 383 -15.14 -22.53 -11.63
CA LEU A 383 -15.58 -23.39 -10.52
C LEU A 383 -16.17 -24.72 -10.97
N VAL A 384 -16.51 -24.88 -12.25
CA VAL A 384 -17.07 -26.11 -12.79
C VAL A 384 -16.16 -27.31 -12.48
N GLY A 385 -16.71 -28.36 -11.93
CA GLY A 385 -15.98 -29.57 -11.53
C GLY A 385 -15.14 -29.44 -10.24
N ARG A 386 -15.08 -28.25 -9.63
CA ARG A 386 -14.21 -27.96 -8.49
C ARG A 386 -14.94 -27.52 -7.22
N ALA A 387 -16.29 -27.57 -7.21
CA ALA A 387 -17.11 -27.03 -6.10
C ALA A 387 -16.81 -27.67 -4.73
N LYS A 388 -16.34 -28.93 -4.72
CA LYS A 388 -16.00 -29.67 -3.49
C LYS A 388 -14.60 -29.31 -2.91
N GLU A 389 -13.74 -28.59 -3.67
CA GLU A 389 -12.42 -28.23 -3.19
C GLU A 389 -12.51 -27.14 -2.10
N LYS A 390 -11.94 -27.42 -0.92
CA LYS A 390 -11.92 -26.45 0.20
C LYS A 390 -11.25 -25.12 -0.18
N GLY A 391 -12.00 -24.03 -0.03
CA GLY A 391 -11.52 -22.66 -0.28
C GLY A 391 -11.33 -22.31 -1.75
N ILE A 392 -11.88 -23.08 -2.69
CA ILE A 392 -11.74 -22.84 -4.14
C ILE A 392 -12.28 -21.46 -4.55
N SER A 393 -13.42 -21.04 -4.03
CA SER A 393 -14.00 -19.73 -4.34
C SER A 393 -13.04 -18.58 -4.00
N THR A 394 -12.36 -18.64 -2.84
CA THR A 394 -11.35 -17.65 -2.46
C THR A 394 -10.15 -17.69 -3.39
N LYS A 395 -9.64 -18.88 -3.72
CA LYS A 395 -8.53 -19.05 -4.68
C LYS A 395 -8.89 -18.47 -6.06
N MET A 396 -10.11 -18.72 -6.54
CA MET A 396 -10.56 -18.20 -7.85
C MET A 396 -10.78 -16.68 -7.81
N ARG A 397 -11.25 -16.09 -6.70
CA ARG A 397 -11.32 -14.64 -6.55
C ARG A 397 -9.92 -13.98 -6.53
N VAL A 398 -8.93 -14.63 -5.93
CA VAL A 398 -7.53 -14.14 -6.01
C VAL A 398 -7.02 -14.18 -7.46
N LYS A 399 -7.30 -15.24 -8.22
CA LYS A 399 -6.97 -15.27 -9.65
C LYS A 399 -7.69 -14.18 -10.43
N LEU A 400 -8.98 -13.95 -10.17
CA LEU A 400 -9.74 -12.87 -10.78
C LEU A 400 -9.17 -11.49 -10.41
N ALA A 401 -8.75 -11.27 -9.17
CA ALA A 401 -8.10 -10.03 -8.73
C ALA A 401 -6.77 -9.77 -9.49
N ALA A 402 -5.99 -10.81 -9.71
CA ALA A 402 -4.78 -10.74 -10.53
C ALA A 402 -5.11 -10.39 -11.99
N LYS A 403 -6.16 -11.00 -12.58
CA LYS A 403 -6.63 -10.67 -13.92
C LYS A 403 -7.15 -9.22 -14.02
N LEU A 404 -7.92 -8.76 -13.05
CA LEU A 404 -8.39 -7.38 -12.98
C LEU A 404 -7.23 -6.37 -12.97
N LEU A 405 -6.12 -6.68 -12.29
CA LEU A 405 -4.93 -5.83 -12.31
C LEU A 405 -4.30 -5.76 -13.72
N ILE A 406 -4.22 -6.87 -14.43
CA ILE A 406 -3.72 -6.88 -15.81
C ILE A 406 -4.65 -6.11 -16.74
N ILE A 407 -5.97 -6.30 -16.62
CA ILE A 407 -6.96 -5.53 -17.37
C ILE A 407 -6.78 -4.04 -17.12
N ALA A 408 -6.74 -3.61 -15.86
CA ALA A 408 -6.55 -2.22 -15.46
C ALA A 408 -5.27 -1.61 -16.08
N TRP A 409 -4.14 -2.30 -15.98
CA TRP A 409 -2.89 -1.87 -16.61
C TRP A 409 -3.00 -1.77 -18.13
N THR A 410 -3.65 -2.74 -18.78
CA THR A 410 -3.83 -2.75 -20.23
C THR A 410 -4.70 -1.57 -20.69
N LEU A 411 -5.80 -1.28 -19.98
CA LEU A 411 -6.68 -0.15 -20.30
C LEU A 411 -5.97 1.20 -20.14
N MET A 412 -5.22 1.36 -19.03
CA MET A 412 -4.39 2.57 -18.84
C MET A 412 -3.37 2.74 -19.97
N LYS A 413 -2.75 1.65 -20.44
CA LYS A 413 -1.74 1.68 -21.50
C LYS A 413 -2.34 1.97 -22.86
N LYS A 414 -3.50 1.38 -23.17
CA LYS A 414 -4.20 1.52 -24.45
C LYS A 414 -5.11 2.74 -24.50
N LYS A 415 -5.40 3.37 -23.35
CA LYS A 415 -6.30 4.52 -23.21
C LYS A 415 -7.72 4.21 -23.70
N GLU A 416 -8.27 3.08 -23.30
CA GLU A 416 -9.61 2.64 -23.69
C GLU A 416 -10.42 2.16 -22.47
N CYS A 417 -11.77 2.20 -22.58
CA CYS A 417 -12.67 1.68 -21.56
C CYS A 417 -12.75 0.15 -21.60
N PHE A 418 -13.27 -0.43 -20.52
CA PHE A 418 -13.43 -1.88 -20.41
C PHE A 418 -14.39 -2.45 -21.46
N ASP A 419 -13.96 -3.55 -22.09
CA ASP A 419 -14.76 -4.36 -23.01
C ASP A 419 -14.70 -5.83 -22.51
N PRO A 420 -15.83 -6.56 -22.45
CA PRO A 420 -15.86 -7.96 -22.04
C PRO A 420 -14.93 -8.91 -22.82
N LYS A 421 -14.47 -8.52 -24.03
CA LYS A 421 -13.45 -9.26 -24.79
C LYS A 421 -12.17 -9.53 -23.99
N TYR A 422 -11.79 -8.63 -23.05
CA TYR A 422 -10.65 -8.80 -22.19
C TYR A 422 -10.76 -9.99 -21.23
N LEU A 423 -11.98 -10.51 -20.98
CA LEU A 423 -12.19 -11.73 -20.20
C LEU A 423 -11.95 -12.99 -21.03
N LYS A 424 -12.10 -12.92 -22.35
CA LYS A 424 -12.01 -14.09 -23.26
C LYS A 424 -10.57 -14.40 -23.69
N GLN A 425 -9.64 -13.46 -23.56
CA GLN A 425 -8.22 -13.59 -24.01
C GLN A 425 -7.34 -14.47 -23.10
N ASP A 426 -7.90 -15.32 -22.24
CA ASP A 426 -7.16 -16.10 -21.24
C ASP A 426 -6.28 -17.23 -21.81
N ASN A 427 -6.46 -17.62 -23.08
CA ASN A 427 -5.82 -18.86 -23.56
C ASN A 427 -4.35 -18.72 -23.99
N HIS A 428 -3.86 -17.51 -24.24
CA HIS A 428 -2.44 -17.28 -24.63
C HIS A 428 -1.56 -16.84 -23.46
N ALA A 429 -2.01 -15.88 -22.64
CA ALA A 429 -1.21 -15.37 -21.52
C ALA A 429 -1.03 -16.38 -20.37
N GLU A 430 -2.00 -17.29 -20.14
CA GLU A 430 -1.86 -18.36 -19.14
C GLU A 430 -0.87 -19.45 -19.62
N ARG A 431 -0.72 -19.70 -20.93
CA ARG A 431 0.27 -20.63 -21.48
C ARG A 431 1.69 -20.09 -21.41
N GLU A 432 1.89 -18.80 -21.67
CA GLU A 432 3.21 -18.14 -21.51
C GLU A 432 3.62 -17.94 -20.04
N ALA A 433 2.68 -17.89 -19.12
CA ALA A 433 2.98 -17.78 -17.68
C ALA A 433 3.26 -19.15 -17.03
N ALA A 434 2.89 -20.25 -17.70
CA ALA A 434 3.09 -21.63 -17.23
C ALA A 434 4.32 -22.30 -17.89
N ALA A 435 4.88 -21.71 -18.94
CA ALA A 435 6.14 -22.09 -19.56
C ALA A 435 7.29 -21.22 -19.01
#